data_12ac464f0bdafa7425e0d439a8bb1b27
#
_entry.id   12ac464f0bdafa7425e0d439a8bb1b27
#
_cell.length_a   1.000
_cell.length_b   1.000
_cell.length_c   1.000
_cell.angle_alpha   90.00
_cell.angle_beta   90.00
_cell.angle_gamma   90.00
#
_symmetry.space_group_name_H-M   'P 1'
#
loop_
_entity.id
_entity.type
_entity.pdbx_description
1 polymer ?
#
loop_
_entity_poly.entity_id
_entity_poly.type
_entity_poly.pdbx_seq_one_letter_code
_entity_poly.pdbx_strand_id
1 'polypeptide(L)'
;MGGLVDFAASRRATVRFIELMPFALGPEWKRYYLPREEMLARLADRVDPTPLDGGSEPATYFRLRNGRGVVGLISPISCGFCARCNRLRLTADGFLRPCLYREGEVELKGALRAGASDGEIAALIRLAVGGKPGEGTSRPPAGSRSMLRLGG
;
A
#
# COMPACT_ATOMS: atom_id res chain seq x y z
N MET A 1 -3.01 18.75 -6.80
CA MET A 1 -1.74 17.99 -6.79
C MET A 1 -0.55 18.93 -6.94
N GLY A 2 -0.50 19.79 -7.98
CA GLY A 2 0.64 20.67 -8.24
C GLY A 2 1.11 21.46 -7.04
N GLY A 3 0.23 22.18 -6.33
CA GLY A 3 0.60 22.95 -5.15
C GLY A 3 1.25 22.14 -4.00
N LEU A 4 0.88 20.86 -3.82
CA LEU A 4 1.55 19.97 -2.85
C LEU A 4 2.96 19.61 -3.31
N VAL A 5 3.16 19.42 -4.63
CA VAL A 5 4.48 19.16 -5.21
C VAL A 5 5.38 20.39 -5.06
N ASP A 6 4.85 21.58 -5.35
CA ASP A 6 5.59 22.84 -5.20
C ASP A 6 5.97 23.11 -3.74
N PHE A 7 5.05 22.84 -2.80
CA PHE A 7 5.33 22.90 -1.36
C PHE A 7 6.44 21.92 -0.95
N ALA A 8 6.33 20.65 -1.37
CA ALA A 8 7.32 19.62 -1.05
C ALA A 8 8.71 19.99 -1.62
N ALA A 9 8.76 20.51 -2.85
CA ALA A 9 10.00 20.98 -3.47
C ALA A 9 10.66 22.11 -2.67
N SER A 10 9.87 23.07 -2.17
CA SER A 10 10.37 24.18 -1.36
C SER A 10 10.94 23.75 0.00
N ARG A 11 10.46 22.62 0.53
CA ARG A 11 10.85 22.07 1.84
C ARG A 11 11.82 20.90 1.76
N ARG A 12 12.24 20.50 0.55
CA ARG A 12 13.03 19.27 0.28
C ARG A 12 12.37 18.01 0.85
N ALA A 13 11.04 17.98 0.83
CA ALA A 13 10.25 16.87 1.30
C ALA A 13 9.87 15.95 0.13
N THR A 14 9.51 14.71 0.43
CA THR A 14 8.90 13.79 -0.53
C THR A 14 7.40 13.82 -0.36
N VAL A 15 6.67 14.10 -1.43
CA VAL A 15 5.22 13.93 -1.46
C VAL A 15 4.88 12.57 -2.08
N ARG A 16 3.94 11.86 -1.47
CA ARG A 16 3.43 10.58 -2.00
C ARG A 16 1.94 10.69 -2.24
N PHE A 17 1.51 10.41 -3.46
CA PHE A 17 0.10 10.28 -3.81
C PHE A 17 -0.26 8.81 -3.85
N ILE A 18 -1.41 8.47 -3.29
CA ILE A 18 -1.92 7.11 -3.21
C ILE A 18 -3.24 7.07 -3.94
N GLU A 19 -3.41 6.11 -4.85
CA GLU A 19 -4.72 5.85 -5.43
C GLU A 19 -5.75 5.54 -4.36
N LEU A 20 -6.91 6.14 -4.49
CA LEU A 20 -8.03 5.86 -3.59
C LEU A 20 -8.45 4.40 -3.73
N MET A 21 -8.41 3.68 -2.62
CA MET A 21 -8.82 2.28 -2.58
C MET A 21 -10.30 2.16 -2.19
N PRO A 22 -11.01 1.11 -2.66
CA PRO A 22 -12.47 0.97 -2.49
C PRO A 22 -12.90 0.52 -1.09
N PHE A 23 -12.21 0.96 -0.03
CA PHE A 23 -12.52 0.57 1.36
C PHE A 23 -13.36 1.59 2.11
N ALA A 24 -13.26 2.87 1.75
CA ALA A 24 -13.79 3.94 2.59
C ALA A 24 -15.12 4.52 2.13
N LEU A 25 -15.41 4.49 0.84
CA LEU A 25 -16.51 5.23 0.22
C LEU A 25 -17.57 4.33 -0.45
N GLY A 26 -17.55 3.03 -0.18
CA GLY A 26 -18.48 2.11 -0.84
C GLY A 26 -18.48 2.26 -2.37
N PRO A 27 -19.64 2.21 -3.06
CA PRO A 27 -19.72 2.33 -4.52
C PRO A 27 -19.25 3.68 -5.08
N GLU A 28 -19.33 4.73 -4.28
CA GLU A 28 -19.00 6.11 -4.67
C GLU A 28 -17.49 6.35 -4.86
N TRP A 29 -16.62 5.43 -4.42
CA TRP A 29 -15.18 5.62 -4.48
C TRP A 29 -14.68 5.93 -5.90
N LYS A 30 -15.32 5.36 -6.93
CA LYS A 30 -14.95 5.56 -8.34
C LYS A 30 -15.01 7.02 -8.77
N ARG A 31 -15.91 7.81 -8.19
CA ARG A 31 -16.06 9.24 -8.48
C ARG A 31 -14.84 10.05 -8.07
N TYR A 32 -14.11 9.57 -7.07
CA TYR A 32 -12.93 10.24 -6.51
C TYR A 32 -11.63 9.53 -6.87
N TYR A 33 -11.72 8.42 -7.58
CA TYR A 33 -10.57 7.64 -8.01
C TYR A 33 -9.81 8.37 -9.12
N LEU A 34 -8.49 8.47 -8.94
CA LEU A 34 -7.58 9.05 -9.92
C LEU A 34 -6.49 8.02 -10.22
N PRO A 35 -6.44 7.43 -11.43
CA PRO A 35 -5.43 6.44 -11.79
C PRO A 35 -4.05 7.07 -11.94
N ARG A 36 -3.01 6.25 -11.83
CA ARG A 36 -1.61 6.66 -11.95
C ARG A 36 -1.33 7.48 -13.21
N GLU A 37 -1.83 7.04 -14.34
CA GLU A 37 -1.60 7.71 -15.64
C GLU A 37 -2.13 9.14 -15.63
N GLU A 38 -3.32 9.34 -15.06
CA GLU A 38 -3.89 10.67 -14.93
C GLU A 38 -3.15 11.52 -13.89
N MET A 39 -2.67 10.92 -12.81
CA MET A 39 -1.79 11.60 -11.85
C MET A 39 -0.51 12.10 -12.54
N LEU A 40 0.14 11.26 -13.34
CA LEU A 40 1.34 11.63 -14.10
C LEU A 40 1.03 12.72 -15.13
N ALA A 41 -0.09 12.61 -15.85
CA ALA A 41 -0.49 13.63 -16.81
C ALA A 41 -0.70 15.01 -16.16
N ARG A 42 -1.33 15.04 -14.96
CA ARG A 42 -1.51 16.28 -14.19
C ARG A 42 -0.22 16.87 -13.61
N LEU A 43 0.85 16.09 -13.58
CA LEU A 43 2.16 16.50 -13.06
C LEU A 43 3.23 16.57 -14.16
N ALA A 44 2.86 16.46 -15.44
CA ALA A 44 3.78 16.36 -16.56
C ALA A 44 4.74 17.56 -16.69
N ASP A 45 4.32 18.73 -16.29
CA ASP A 45 5.14 19.96 -16.24
C ASP A 45 6.12 19.99 -15.05
N ARG A 46 5.91 19.17 -14.03
CA ARG A 46 6.66 19.16 -12.77
C ARG A 46 7.59 17.98 -12.58
N VAL A 47 7.25 16.82 -13.15
CA VAL A 47 8.00 15.58 -12.94
C VAL A 47 8.60 15.05 -14.24
N ASP A 48 9.76 14.41 -14.13
CA ASP A 48 10.31 13.58 -15.20
C ASP A 48 9.49 12.26 -15.23
N PRO A 49 8.94 11.85 -16.39
CA PRO A 49 8.15 10.64 -16.47
C PRO A 49 8.95 9.35 -16.29
N THR A 50 10.28 9.43 -16.32
CA THR A 50 11.15 8.28 -16.11
C THR A 50 11.13 7.85 -14.64
N PRO A 51 10.67 6.64 -14.32
CA PRO A 51 10.67 6.18 -12.94
C PRO A 51 12.08 6.00 -12.41
N LEU A 52 12.28 6.35 -11.15
CA LEU A 52 13.49 5.99 -10.42
C LEU A 52 13.39 4.53 -9.98
N ASP A 53 14.53 3.83 -9.98
CA ASP A 53 14.60 2.48 -9.42
C ASP A 53 14.19 2.52 -7.95
N GLY A 54 13.12 1.81 -7.65
CA GLY A 54 12.55 1.75 -6.32
C GLY A 54 12.36 0.31 -5.89
N GLY A 55 13.26 -0.27 -5.16
CA GLY A 55 13.26 -1.61 -4.58
C GLY A 55 11.89 -2.29 -4.34
N SER A 56 11.66 -2.86 -3.17
CA SER A 56 10.39 -3.50 -2.78
C SER A 56 9.31 -2.54 -2.26
N GLU A 57 9.54 -1.22 -2.35
CA GLU A 57 8.57 -0.22 -1.90
C GLU A 57 7.33 -0.18 -2.79
N PRO A 58 6.14 0.17 -2.22
CA PRO A 58 4.90 0.28 -2.98
C PRO A 58 4.87 1.50 -3.89
N ALA A 59 5.69 2.51 -3.59
CA ALA A 59 5.76 3.74 -4.34
C ALA A 59 6.72 3.62 -5.52
N THR A 60 6.28 4.05 -6.69
CA THR A 60 7.18 4.37 -7.80
C THR A 60 7.54 5.85 -7.69
N TYR A 61 8.82 6.16 -7.67
CA TYR A 61 9.31 7.52 -7.52
C TYR A 61 9.65 8.15 -8.85
N PHE A 62 9.45 9.47 -8.93
CA PHE A 62 9.74 10.31 -10.08
C PHE A 62 10.50 11.55 -9.62
N ARG A 63 11.52 11.93 -10.36
CA ARG A 63 12.32 13.12 -10.08
C ARG A 63 11.54 14.38 -10.44
N LEU A 64 11.63 15.41 -9.64
CA LEU A 64 11.14 16.73 -10.01
C LEU A 64 12.03 17.35 -11.08
N ARG A 65 11.44 17.98 -12.10
CA ARG A 65 12.18 18.63 -13.20
C ARG A 65 13.10 19.76 -12.72
N ASN A 66 12.77 20.41 -11.61
CA ASN A 66 13.64 21.41 -10.98
C ASN A 66 14.83 20.80 -10.19
N GLY A 67 15.00 19.49 -10.19
CA GLY A 67 16.07 18.76 -9.54
C GLY A 67 16.03 18.71 -8.01
N ARG A 68 15.00 19.26 -7.36
CA ARG A 68 14.96 19.47 -5.90
C ARG A 68 13.99 18.55 -5.17
N GLY A 69 13.88 17.29 -5.56
CA GLY A 69 13.06 16.33 -4.82
C GLY A 69 12.47 15.23 -5.68
N VAL A 70 11.60 14.46 -5.06
CA VAL A 70 10.92 13.33 -5.69
C VAL A 70 9.45 13.32 -5.33
N VAL A 71 8.65 12.78 -6.25
CA VAL A 71 7.24 12.45 -6.05
C VAL A 71 7.10 10.95 -6.07
N GLY A 72 6.40 10.37 -5.11
CA GLY A 72 6.04 8.95 -5.08
C GLY A 72 4.59 8.75 -5.51
N LEU A 73 4.35 7.76 -6.36
CA LEU A 73 3.01 7.29 -6.68
C LEU A 73 2.81 5.87 -6.17
N ILE A 74 1.81 5.64 -5.35
CA ILE A 74 1.40 4.33 -4.85
C ILE A 74 0.12 3.95 -5.57
N SER A 75 0.21 2.96 -6.45
CA SER A 75 -0.85 2.62 -7.42
C SER A 75 -1.35 1.18 -7.22
N PRO A 76 -2.09 0.92 -6.13
CA PRO A 76 -2.55 -0.43 -5.82
C PRO A 76 -3.65 -0.94 -6.77
N ILE A 77 -4.29 -0.06 -7.52
CA ILE A 77 -5.42 -0.37 -8.40
C ILE A 77 -4.99 -0.42 -9.87
N SER A 78 -4.40 0.68 -10.39
CA SER A 78 -4.06 0.76 -11.81
C SER A 78 -2.75 0.05 -12.18
N CYS A 79 -1.83 -0.09 -11.21
CA CYS A 79 -0.53 -0.70 -11.44
C CYS A 79 -0.14 -1.57 -10.23
N GLY A 80 -0.80 -2.70 -10.07
CA GLY A 80 -0.61 -3.59 -8.93
C GLY A 80 0.85 -3.98 -8.70
N PHE A 81 1.27 -3.95 -7.44
CA PHE A 81 2.62 -4.36 -7.02
C PHE A 81 2.63 -5.66 -6.20
N CYS A 82 1.56 -6.46 -6.32
CA CYS A 82 1.32 -7.63 -5.50
C CYS A 82 2.41 -8.69 -5.61
N ALA A 83 2.93 -8.93 -6.80
CA ALA A 83 4.01 -9.88 -7.04
C ALA A 83 5.31 -9.54 -6.27
N ARG A 84 5.53 -8.26 -5.96
CA ARG A 84 6.70 -7.76 -5.20
C ARG A 84 6.36 -7.38 -3.76
N CYS A 85 5.12 -7.60 -3.32
CA CYS A 85 4.66 -7.14 -2.02
C CYS A 85 5.24 -8.01 -0.89
N ASN A 86 6.08 -7.43 -0.06
CA ASN A 86 6.68 -8.05 1.12
C ASN A 86 6.00 -7.69 2.45
N ARG A 87 4.80 -7.07 2.42
CA ARG A 87 4.15 -6.54 3.62
C ARG A 87 3.24 -7.56 4.28
N LEU A 88 3.28 -7.55 5.60
CA LEU A 88 2.32 -8.19 6.50
C LEU A 88 1.71 -7.09 7.39
N ARG A 89 0.55 -7.34 7.94
CA ARG A 89 -0.10 -6.45 8.90
C ARG A 89 -0.44 -7.22 10.15
N LEU A 90 -0.01 -6.70 11.29
CA LEU A 90 -0.46 -7.18 12.59
C LEU A 90 -1.57 -6.26 13.08
N THR A 91 -2.74 -6.83 13.37
CA THR A 91 -3.87 -6.09 13.90
C THR A 91 -3.74 -5.90 15.42
N ALA A 92 -4.42 -4.91 15.98
CA ALA A 92 -4.38 -4.63 17.43
C ALA A 92 -4.95 -5.78 18.27
N ASP A 93 -5.83 -6.59 17.71
CA ASP A 93 -6.40 -7.80 18.33
C ASP A 93 -5.51 -9.04 18.15
N GLY A 94 -4.36 -8.92 17.49
CA GLY A 94 -3.31 -9.92 17.44
C GLY A 94 -3.39 -10.92 16.30
N PHE A 95 -4.01 -10.53 15.18
CA PHE A 95 -4.06 -11.33 13.96
C PHE A 95 -3.03 -10.84 12.94
N LEU A 96 -2.34 -11.76 12.29
CA LEU A 96 -1.42 -11.48 11.20
C LEU A 96 -2.15 -11.63 9.85
N ARG A 97 -2.24 -10.55 9.09
CA ARG A 97 -2.85 -10.50 7.77
C ARG A 97 -1.80 -10.49 6.67
N PRO A 98 -1.86 -11.44 5.72
CA PRO A 98 -0.92 -11.47 4.58
C PRO A 98 -1.21 -10.40 3.54
N CYS A 99 -2.46 -9.98 3.38
CA CYS A 99 -2.90 -9.05 2.35
C CYS A 99 -4.01 -8.12 2.86
N LEU A 100 -4.02 -6.88 2.37
CA LEU A 100 -5.07 -5.91 2.67
C LEU A 100 -6.40 -6.30 2.01
N TYR A 101 -6.34 -6.90 0.82
CA TYR A 101 -7.49 -7.24 -0.01
C TYR A 101 -8.05 -8.64 0.23
N ARG A 102 -7.36 -9.47 0.99
CA ARG A 102 -7.77 -10.87 1.21
C ARG A 102 -8.01 -11.15 2.68
N GLU A 103 -8.90 -12.08 2.91
CA GLU A 103 -9.06 -12.79 4.17
C GLU A 103 -7.94 -13.82 4.34
N GLY A 104 -7.86 -14.47 5.47
CA GLY A 104 -6.81 -15.43 5.80
C GLY A 104 -5.89 -14.88 6.88
N GLU A 105 -6.50 -14.46 7.98
CA GLU A 105 -5.78 -14.00 9.17
C GLU A 105 -5.26 -15.19 9.96
N VAL A 106 -4.04 -15.08 10.47
CA VAL A 106 -3.44 -16.07 11.37
C VAL A 106 -3.39 -15.45 12.76
N GLU A 107 -4.00 -16.12 13.74
CA GLU A 107 -3.97 -15.64 15.10
C GLU A 107 -2.59 -15.87 15.75
N LEU A 108 -1.96 -14.81 16.22
CA LEU A 108 -0.71 -14.86 16.95
C LEU A 108 -0.88 -14.66 18.46
N LYS A 109 -1.87 -13.88 18.88
CA LYS A 109 -2.05 -13.47 20.28
C LYS A 109 -2.32 -14.65 21.19
N GLY A 110 -3.19 -15.57 20.80
CA GLY A 110 -3.49 -16.78 21.58
C GLY A 110 -2.27 -17.65 21.77
N ALA A 111 -1.52 -17.91 20.69
CA ALA A 111 -0.29 -18.69 20.74
C ALA A 111 0.77 -18.04 21.67
N LEU A 112 1.00 -16.73 21.52
CA LEU A 112 1.94 -15.99 22.38
C LEU A 112 1.55 -16.04 23.85
N ARG A 113 0.26 -15.88 24.16
CA ARG A 113 -0.24 -15.92 25.55
C ARG A 113 -0.24 -17.32 26.15
N ALA A 114 -0.32 -18.35 25.31
CA ALA A 114 -0.15 -19.75 25.74
C ALA A 114 1.31 -20.15 25.95
N GLY A 115 2.26 -19.24 25.73
CA GLY A 115 3.68 -19.52 25.90
C GLY A 115 4.31 -20.26 24.73
N ALA A 116 3.78 -20.09 23.53
CA ALA A 116 4.35 -20.70 22.33
C ALA A 116 5.82 -20.29 22.15
N SER A 117 6.66 -21.23 21.75
CA SER A 117 8.06 -21.01 21.44
C SER A 117 8.24 -20.14 20.19
N ASP A 118 9.42 -19.53 20.06
CA ASP A 118 9.78 -18.75 18.84
C ASP A 118 9.63 -19.56 17.55
N GLY A 119 9.90 -20.88 17.63
CA GLY A 119 9.74 -21.80 16.50
C GLY A 119 8.28 -21.93 16.06
N GLU A 120 7.35 -22.05 16.99
CA GLU A 120 5.90 -22.11 16.73
C GLU A 120 5.38 -20.79 16.19
N ILE A 121 5.80 -19.66 16.75
CA ILE A 121 5.44 -18.33 16.24
C ILE A 121 6.00 -18.13 14.82
N ALA A 122 7.24 -18.53 14.55
CA ALA A 122 7.81 -18.48 13.22
C ALA A 122 7.04 -19.35 12.20
N ALA A 123 6.52 -20.52 12.63
CA ALA A 123 5.68 -21.35 11.79
C ALA A 123 4.36 -20.67 11.43
N LEU A 124 3.70 -19.99 12.38
CA LEU A 124 2.49 -19.22 12.14
C LEU A 124 2.75 -18.04 11.18
N ILE A 125 3.87 -17.35 11.33
CA ILE A 125 4.27 -16.28 10.40
C ILE A 125 4.49 -16.82 8.99
N ARG A 126 5.19 -17.97 8.84
CA ARG A 126 5.38 -18.62 7.54
C ARG A 126 4.05 -19.03 6.91
N LEU A 127 3.11 -19.55 7.71
CA LEU A 127 1.75 -19.85 7.25
C LEU A 127 1.07 -18.62 6.67
N ALA A 128 1.12 -17.49 7.37
CA ALA A 128 0.57 -16.23 6.87
C ALA A 128 1.26 -15.76 5.58
N VAL A 129 2.58 -15.88 5.50
CA VAL A 129 3.35 -15.52 4.29
C VAL A 129 2.97 -16.43 3.12
N GLY A 130 2.84 -17.74 3.34
CA GLY A 130 2.43 -18.69 2.32
C GLY A 130 1.03 -18.45 1.77
N GLY A 131 0.15 -17.82 2.56
CA GLY A 131 -1.18 -17.40 2.15
C GLY A 131 -1.22 -16.11 1.30
N LYS A 132 -0.07 -15.48 0.98
CA LYS A 132 -0.04 -14.27 0.15
C LYS A 132 -0.42 -14.61 -1.29
N PRO A 133 -1.36 -13.86 -1.88
CA PRO A 133 -1.66 -14.04 -3.31
C PRO A 133 -0.50 -13.54 -4.16
N GLY A 134 -0.14 -14.27 -5.20
CA GLY A 134 0.85 -13.84 -6.20
C GLY A 134 0.36 -12.63 -7.01
N GLU A 135 -0.96 -12.55 -7.20
CA GLU A 135 -1.62 -11.42 -7.86
C GLU A 135 -2.70 -10.84 -6.96
N GLY A 136 -2.74 -9.51 -6.88
CA GLY A 136 -3.75 -8.80 -6.10
C GLY A 136 -5.08 -8.76 -6.83
N THR A 137 -6.14 -8.92 -6.08
CA THR A 137 -7.46 -8.58 -6.56
C THR A 137 -7.69 -7.10 -6.27
N SER A 138 -8.04 -6.34 -7.29
CA SER A 138 -8.38 -4.91 -7.19
C SER A 138 -9.67 -4.61 -6.40
N ARG A 139 -10.27 -5.64 -5.80
CA ARG A 139 -11.51 -5.50 -5.03
C ARG A 139 -11.39 -6.19 -3.67
N PRO A 140 -11.66 -5.49 -2.58
CA PRO A 140 -11.80 -6.12 -1.28
C PRO A 140 -12.95 -7.12 -1.30
N PRO A 141 -12.85 -8.25 -0.60
CA PRO A 141 -13.97 -9.17 -0.45
C PRO A 141 -15.15 -8.46 0.20
N ALA A 142 -16.37 -8.89 -0.16
CA ALA A 142 -17.57 -8.40 0.48
C ALA A 142 -17.49 -8.71 1.99
N GLY A 143 -17.68 -7.68 2.84
CA GLY A 143 -17.55 -7.83 4.29
C GLY A 143 -16.14 -7.58 4.84
N SER A 144 -15.16 -7.17 4.01
CA SER A 144 -13.83 -6.82 4.50
C SER A 144 -13.90 -5.74 5.58
N ARG A 145 -13.07 -5.91 6.62
CA ARG A 145 -12.99 -4.93 7.72
C ARG A 145 -12.62 -3.55 7.18
N SER A 146 -13.21 -2.51 7.76
CA SER A 146 -12.83 -1.13 7.49
C SER A 146 -11.32 -0.91 7.69
N MET A 147 -10.71 -0.02 6.91
CA MET A 147 -9.31 0.38 7.08
C MET A 147 -8.98 0.80 8.51
N LEU A 148 -9.92 1.43 9.22
CA LEU A 148 -9.79 1.82 10.62
C LEU A 148 -9.54 0.64 11.57
N ARG A 149 -10.02 -0.56 11.23
CA ARG A 149 -9.79 -1.79 12.01
C ARG A 149 -8.54 -2.55 11.60
N LEU A 150 -7.90 -2.12 10.54
CA LEU A 150 -6.70 -2.76 9.98
C LEU A 150 -5.40 -2.04 10.34
N GLY A 151 -5.48 -1.04 11.22
CA GLY A 151 -4.31 -0.29 11.66
C GLY A 151 -3.77 0.69 10.59
N GLY A 152 -4.66 1.28 9.81
CA GLY A 152 -4.31 2.30 8.81
C GLY A 152 -5.08 3.57 9.02
#